data_d64d068b7b4b14625b3ed79708ee7049
#
_entry.id   d64d068b7b4b14625b3ed79708ee7049
#
_cell.length_a   1.000
_cell.length_b   1.000
_cell.length_c   1.000
_cell.angle_alpha   90.00
_cell.angle_beta   90.00
_cell.angle_gamma   90.00
#
_symmetry.space_group_name_H-M   'P 1'
#
loop_
_entity.id
_entity.type
_entity.pdbx_description
1 polymer ?
#
loop_
_entity_poly.entity_id
_entity_poly.type
_entity_poly.pdbx_seq_one_letter_code
_entity_poly.pdbx_strand_id
1 'polypeptide(L)'
;MAVLSKGRLSKMMLEKLLDFPFGAKNLKENVTFRLGILGQLSTSREINAAWNETKKKAAKLYPDKFILDGRGVLYWNDGSVKILDKKISSANYKKLNELANEEDCTVNSLVSKLISHYKKQKKR
;
A
#
# COMPACT_ATOMS: atom_id res chain seq x y z
N MET A 1 0.37 7.28 -33.83
CA MET A 1 1.22 7.15 -32.63
C MET A 1 0.57 6.18 -31.67
N ALA A 2 1.30 5.18 -31.25
CA ALA A 2 0.73 4.16 -30.38
C ALA A 2 0.58 4.69 -28.95
N VAL A 3 -0.62 4.56 -28.41
CA VAL A 3 -0.89 4.84 -27.01
C VAL A 3 -0.27 3.72 -26.19
N LEU A 4 0.40 4.06 -25.09
CA LEU A 4 0.99 3.07 -24.20
C LEU A 4 -0.12 2.19 -23.61
N SER A 5 0.10 0.87 -23.60
CA SER A 5 -0.82 -0.03 -22.93
C SER A 5 -0.80 0.25 -21.43
N LYS A 6 -1.89 -0.10 -20.75
CA LYS A 6 -2.00 0.07 -19.31
C LYS A 6 -0.85 -0.61 -18.56
N GLY A 7 -0.49 -1.83 -18.96
CA GLY A 7 0.60 -2.57 -18.31
C GLY A 7 1.96 -1.92 -18.51
N ARG A 8 2.21 -1.38 -19.70
CA ARG A 8 3.47 -0.69 -20.00
C ARG A 8 3.57 0.64 -19.26
N LEU A 9 2.47 1.38 -19.22
CA LEU A 9 2.40 2.64 -18.50
C LEU A 9 2.60 2.42 -16.99
N SER A 10 1.95 1.40 -16.43
CA SER A 10 2.11 1.01 -15.05
C SER A 10 3.56 0.66 -14.72
N LYS A 11 4.24 -0.08 -15.60
CA LYS A 11 5.65 -0.43 -15.43
C LYS A 11 6.53 0.80 -15.41
N MET A 12 6.30 1.74 -16.30
CA MET A 12 7.05 3.00 -16.37
C MET A 12 6.82 3.84 -15.10
N MET A 13 5.60 3.90 -14.63
CA MET A 13 5.26 4.61 -13.39
C MET A 13 5.98 4.00 -12.19
N LEU A 14 6.02 2.67 -12.10
CA LEU A 14 6.71 1.98 -11.02
C LEU A 14 8.20 2.26 -11.04
N GLU A 15 8.83 2.24 -12.21
CA GLU A 15 10.25 2.57 -12.36
C GLU A 15 10.55 4.00 -11.86
N LYS A 16 9.72 4.96 -12.26
CA LYS A 16 9.90 6.35 -11.82
C LYS A 16 9.65 6.51 -10.31
N LEU A 17 8.68 5.77 -9.80
CA LEU A 17 8.37 5.78 -8.37
C LEU A 17 9.57 5.32 -7.54
N LEU A 18 10.26 4.27 -7.99
CA LEU A 18 11.43 3.74 -7.30
C LEU A 18 12.64 4.68 -7.37
N ASP A 19 12.66 5.59 -8.34
CA ASP A 19 13.73 6.59 -8.49
C ASP A 19 13.55 7.81 -7.57
N PHE A 20 12.40 7.92 -6.90
CA PHE A 20 12.14 9.05 -6.02
C PHE A 20 12.94 8.95 -4.72
N PRO A 21 13.34 10.09 -4.15
CA PRO A 21 13.97 10.09 -2.83
C PRO A 21 13.03 9.47 -1.79
N PHE A 22 13.61 8.73 -0.87
CA PHE A 22 12.87 8.18 0.25
C PHE A 22 12.19 9.31 1.03
N GLY A 23 10.91 9.14 1.31
CA GLY A 23 10.12 10.16 2.01
C GLY A 23 9.44 11.17 1.10
N ALA A 24 9.60 11.06 -0.21
CA ALA A 24 8.91 11.96 -1.15
C ALA A 24 7.40 11.89 -0.96
N LYS A 25 6.74 13.05 -1.10
CA LYS A 25 5.28 13.17 -0.97
C LYS A 25 4.63 13.37 -2.33
N ASN A 26 3.30 13.21 -2.37
CA ASN A 26 2.50 13.42 -3.59
C ASN A 26 3.02 12.56 -4.75
N LEU A 27 3.17 11.26 -4.48
CA LEU A 27 3.82 10.33 -5.41
C LEU A 27 3.12 10.29 -6.77
N LYS A 28 1.78 10.26 -6.79
CA LYS A 28 1.04 10.21 -8.04
C LYS A 28 1.32 11.43 -8.92
N GLU A 29 1.23 12.62 -8.33
CA GLU A 29 1.42 13.87 -9.05
C GLU A 29 2.86 13.98 -9.54
N ASN A 30 3.82 13.62 -8.73
CA ASN A 30 5.24 13.67 -9.08
C ASN A 30 5.60 12.67 -10.18
N VAL A 31 5.08 11.46 -10.11
CA VAL A 31 5.29 10.45 -11.17
C VAL A 31 4.69 10.93 -12.47
N THR A 32 3.45 11.41 -12.43
CA THR A 32 2.77 11.91 -13.62
C THR A 32 3.50 13.10 -14.23
N PHE A 33 4.00 14.01 -13.41
CA PHE A 33 4.77 15.16 -13.86
C PHE A 33 6.09 14.76 -14.53
N ARG A 34 6.84 13.82 -13.92
CA ARG A 34 8.10 13.34 -14.47
C ARG A 34 7.92 12.60 -15.79
N LEU A 35 6.77 12.00 -15.98
CA LEU A 35 6.39 11.36 -17.24
C LEU A 35 5.53 12.29 -18.09
N GLY A 36 5.79 13.59 -18.02
CA GLY A 36 4.93 14.66 -18.55
C GLY A 36 4.40 14.48 -19.97
N ILE A 37 5.15 13.79 -20.83
CA ILE A 37 4.69 13.50 -22.19
C ILE A 37 3.46 12.59 -22.20
N LEU A 38 3.20 11.87 -21.10
CA LEU A 38 2.05 10.98 -20.99
C LEU A 38 0.74 11.76 -21.04
N GLY A 39 0.72 13.01 -20.62
CA GLY A 39 -0.43 13.88 -20.76
C GLY A 39 -0.82 14.10 -22.21
N GLN A 40 0.11 13.91 -23.15
CA GLN A 40 -0.14 14.02 -24.58
C GLN A 40 -0.52 12.68 -25.21
N LEU A 41 -0.12 11.56 -24.59
CA LEU A 41 -0.29 10.22 -25.12
C LEU A 41 -1.44 9.44 -24.50
N SER A 42 -1.84 9.81 -23.29
CA SER A 42 -2.84 9.06 -22.53
C SER A 42 -3.87 9.99 -21.93
N THR A 43 -5.10 9.52 -21.82
CA THR A 43 -6.17 10.26 -21.17
C THR A 43 -5.99 10.20 -19.65
N SER A 44 -6.63 11.12 -18.93
CA SER A 44 -6.65 11.08 -17.46
C SER A 44 -7.18 9.76 -16.94
N ARG A 45 -8.17 9.18 -17.62
CA ARG A 45 -8.74 7.89 -17.27
C ARG A 45 -7.70 6.77 -17.35
N GLU A 46 -6.91 6.74 -18.42
CA GLU A 46 -5.86 5.75 -18.63
C GLU A 46 -4.74 5.90 -17.60
N ILE A 47 -4.36 7.15 -17.32
CA ILE A 47 -3.34 7.47 -16.31
C ILE A 47 -3.81 6.99 -14.94
N ASN A 48 -5.05 7.28 -14.58
CA ASN A 48 -5.61 6.85 -13.29
C ASN A 48 -5.69 5.32 -13.18
N ALA A 49 -6.09 4.65 -14.25
CA ALA A 49 -6.14 3.19 -14.28
C ALA A 49 -4.76 2.57 -14.10
N ALA A 50 -3.76 3.10 -14.81
CA ALA A 50 -2.37 2.65 -14.68
C ALA A 50 -1.81 2.93 -13.29
N TRP A 51 -2.12 4.09 -12.72
CA TRP A 51 -1.70 4.43 -11.37
C TRP A 51 -2.31 3.51 -10.33
N ASN A 52 -3.59 3.18 -10.45
CA ASN A 52 -4.23 2.23 -9.55
C ASN A 52 -3.54 0.87 -9.55
N GLU A 53 -3.09 0.41 -10.70
CA GLU A 53 -2.31 -0.81 -10.82
C GLU A 53 -0.92 -0.65 -10.21
N THR A 54 -0.24 0.47 -10.51
CA THR A 54 1.11 0.77 -10.04
C THR A 54 1.17 0.81 -8.50
N LYS A 55 0.25 1.52 -7.86
CA LYS A 55 0.25 1.65 -6.40
C LYS A 55 0.03 0.32 -5.71
N LYS A 56 -0.80 -0.54 -6.27
CA LYS A 56 -1.03 -1.89 -5.73
C LYS A 56 0.22 -2.75 -5.89
N LYS A 57 0.89 -2.67 -7.02
CA LYS A 57 2.15 -3.39 -7.25
C LYS A 57 3.25 -2.91 -6.32
N ALA A 58 3.38 -1.58 -6.14
CA ALA A 58 4.39 -1.02 -5.26
C ALA A 58 4.21 -1.51 -3.82
N ALA A 59 2.98 -1.46 -3.32
CA ALA A 59 2.67 -1.92 -1.96
C ALA A 59 2.85 -3.43 -1.80
N LYS A 60 2.58 -4.21 -2.86
CA LYS A 60 2.70 -5.66 -2.83
C LYS A 60 4.14 -6.13 -2.96
N LEU A 61 4.89 -5.56 -3.89
CA LEU A 61 6.26 -5.98 -4.21
C LEU A 61 7.31 -5.35 -3.29
N TYR A 62 7.02 -4.15 -2.79
CA TYR A 62 7.95 -3.37 -1.96
C TYR A 62 7.26 -2.88 -0.68
N PRO A 63 6.75 -3.82 0.16
CA PRO A 63 6.01 -3.42 1.37
C PRO A 63 6.90 -2.74 2.41
N ASP A 64 8.21 -2.92 2.33
CA ASP A 64 9.18 -2.23 3.16
C ASP A 64 9.41 -0.79 2.74
N LYS A 65 9.11 -0.47 1.47
CA LYS A 65 9.32 0.88 0.91
C LYS A 65 8.04 1.71 0.84
N PHE A 66 6.90 1.08 0.58
CA PHE A 66 5.64 1.79 0.32
C PHE A 66 4.51 1.29 1.19
N ILE A 67 3.63 2.23 1.55
CA ILE A 67 2.40 1.95 2.29
C ILE A 67 1.23 2.43 1.44
N LEU A 68 0.23 1.57 1.26
CA LEU A 68 -1.04 1.93 0.64
C LEU A 68 -2.09 2.01 1.75
N ASP A 69 -2.67 3.21 1.96
CA ASP A 69 -3.63 3.42 3.03
C ASP A 69 -5.05 2.93 2.64
N GLY A 70 -5.98 3.01 3.58
CA GLY A 70 -7.35 2.55 3.37
C GLY A 70 -8.13 3.38 2.34
N ARG A 71 -7.64 4.59 2.01
CA ARG A 71 -8.25 5.45 0.98
C ARG A 71 -7.66 5.20 -0.40
N GLY A 72 -6.65 4.34 -0.48
CA GLY A 72 -5.98 4.04 -1.74
C GLY A 72 -4.86 5.02 -2.09
N VAL A 73 -4.34 5.76 -1.14
CA VAL A 73 -3.21 6.68 -1.36
C VAL A 73 -1.90 5.98 -1.02
N LEU A 74 -0.92 6.09 -1.91
CA LEU A 74 0.40 5.48 -1.74
C LEU A 74 1.38 6.47 -1.11
N TYR A 75 2.15 6.00 -0.13
CA TYR A 75 3.17 6.79 0.57
C TYR A 75 4.47 5.99 0.69
N TRP A 76 5.59 6.71 0.84
CA TRP A 76 6.83 6.09 1.28
C TRP A 76 6.68 5.65 2.75
N ASN A 77 7.24 4.48 3.05
CA ASN A 77 7.24 3.94 4.42
C ASN A 77 8.41 4.52 5.21
N ASP A 78 8.35 5.83 5.49
CA ASP A 78 9.40 6.57 6.17
C ASP A 78 9.07 6.87 7.64
N GLY A 79 7.97 6.31 8.13
CA GLY A 79 7.51 6.52 9.50
C GLY A 79 6.68 7.79 9.69
N SER A 80 6.56 8.65 8.66
CA SER A 80 5.76 9.87 8.75
C SER A 80 4.26 9.63 8.59
N VAL A 81 3.89 8.53 7.96
CA VAL A 81 2.49 8.18 7.73
C VAL A 81 1.98 7.33 8.89
N LYS A 82 1.05 7.89 9.64
CA LYS A 82 0.36 7.14 10.68
C LYS A 82 -0.89 6.55 10.07
N ILE A 83 -0.89 5.24 9.91
CA ILE A 83 -2.09 4.53 9.52
C ILE A 83 -2.88 4.30 10.80
N LEU A 84 -3.89 5.14 11.02
CA LEU A 84 -4.66 5.15 12.26
C LEU A 84 -5.25 3.77 12.60
N ASP A 85 -5.56 2.98 11.57
CA ASP A 85 -6.21 1.70 11.74
C ASP A 85 -5.22 0.54 11.86
N LYS A 86 -3.92 0.79 11.64
CA LYS A 86 -2.94 -0.30 11.60
C LYS A 86 -1.69 0.05 12.40
N LYS A 87 -1.82 -0.04 13.71
CA LYS A 87 -0.66 -0.03 14.59
C LYS A 87 0.02 -1.40 14.63
N ILE A 88 -0.42 -2.31 13.77
CA ILE A 88 0.08 -3.67 13.67
C ILE A 88 0.81 -3.81 12.34
N SER A 89 2.01 -4.39 12.35
CA SER A 89 2.78 -4.62 11.12
C SER A 89 2.02 -5.58 10.19
N SER A 90 2.31 -5.51 8.89
CA SER A 90 1.70 -6.42 7.91
C SER A 90 2.00 -7.88 8.23
N ALA A 91 3.21 -8.18 8.71
CA ALA A 91 3.59 -9.53 9.10
C ALA A 91 2.76 -10.04 10.27
N ASN A 92 2.58 -9.21 11.30
CA ASN A 92 1.75 -9.58 12.45
C ASN A 92 0.28 -9.68 12.07
N TYR A 93 -0.21 -8.80 11.22
CA TYR A 93 -1.58 -8.86 10.73
C TYR A 93 -1.84 -10.16 9.98
N LYS A 94 -0.90 -10.59 9.14
CA LYS A 94 -0.99 -11.85 8.43
C LYS A 94 -1.07 -13.04 9.39
N LYS A 95 -0.22 -13.05 10.42
CA LYS A 95 -0.25 -14.08 11.46
C LYS A 95 -1.58 -14.10 12.20
N LEU A 96 -2.14 -12.92 12.50
CA LEU A 96 -3.46 -12.82 13.13
C LEU A 96 -4.56 -13.40 12.23
N ASN A 97 -4.50 -13.14 10.92
CA ASN A 97 -5.44 -13.73 9.97
C ASN A 97 -5.35 -15.26 9.96
N GLU A 98 -4.14 -15.81 9.95
CA GLU A 98 -3.94 -17.25 9.99
C GLU A 98 -4.51 -17.87 11.25
N LEU A 99 -4.24 -17.26 12.41
CA LEU A 99 -4.76 -17.72 13.70
C LEU A 99 -6.29 -17.60 13.75
N ALA A 100 -6.84 -16.52 13.23
CA ALA A 100 -8.30 -16.33 13.19
C ALA A 100 -8.96 -17.42 12.35
N ASN A 101 -8.36 -17.79 11.23
CA ASN A 101 -8.87 -18.87 10.39
C ASN A 101 -8.82 -20.22 11.11
N GLU A 102 -7.73 -20.49 11.85
CA GLU A 102 -7.60 -21.72 12.66
C GLU A 102 -8.67 -21.76 13.76
N GLU A 103 -8.96 -20.62 14.39
CA GLU A 103 -9.95 -20.52 15.47
C GLU A 103 -11.38 -20.32 14.95
N ASP A 104 -11.54 -20.27 13.64
CA ASP A 104 -12.85 -20.07 12.98
C ASP A 104 -13.55 -18.80 13.50
N CYS A 105 -12.82 -17.70 13.58
CA CYS A 105 -13.35 -16.42 14.05
C CYS A 105 -12.76 -15.26 13.23
N THR A 106 -13.28 -14.05 13.45
CA THR A 106 -12.74 -12.85 12.82
C THR A 106 -11.45 -12.43 13.51
N VAL A 107 -10.61 -11.63 12.81
CA VAL A 107 -9.39 -11.07 13.39
C VAL A 107 -9.73 -10.22 14.62
N ASN A 108 -10.79 -9.44 14.56
CA ASN A 108 -11.22 -8.59 15.68
C ASN A 108 -11.59 -9.43 16.91
N SER A 109 -12.33 -10.53 16.73
CA SER A 109 -12.67 -11.46 17.81
C SER A 109 -11.42 -12.11 18.38
N LEU A 110 -10.49 -12.51 17.53
CA LEU A 110 -9.23 -13.08 17.96
C LEU A 110 -8.42 -12.11 18.83
N VAL A 111 -8.30 -10.85 18.40
CA VAL A 111 -7.60 -9.80 19.15
C VAL A 111 -8.23 -9.62 20.53
N SER A 112 -9.56 -9.60 20.60
CA SER A 112 -10.27 -9.49 21.87
C SER A 112 -9.96 -10.65 22.81
N LYS A 113 -9.92 -11.87 22.27
CA LYS A 113 -9.56 -13.08 23.04
C LYS A 113 -8.14 -13.01 23.57
N LEU A 114 -7.19 -12.58 22.73
CA LEU A 114 -5.79 -12.44 23.12
C LEU A 114 -5.60 -11.40 24.21
N ILE A 115 -6.29 -10.27 24.11
CA ILE A 115 -6.24 -9.21 25.12
C ILE A 115 -6.77 -9.73 26.47
N SER A 116 -7.90 -10.43 26.44
CA SER A 116 -8.49 -11.00 27.66
C SER A 116 -7.55 -12.02 28.30
N HIS A 117 -6.96 -12.88 27.48
CA HIS A 117 -6.00 -13.90 27.96
C HIS A 117 -4.77 -13.25 28.60
N TYR A 118 -4.20 -12.24 27.97
CA TYR A 118 -3.05 -11.51 28.44
C TYR A 118 -3.34 -10.83 29.78
N LYS A 119 -4.51 -10.18 29.91
CA LYS A 119 -4.93 -9.53 31.16
C LYS A 119 -5.07 -10.52 32.30
N LYS A 120 -5.61 -11.71 32.06
CA LYS A 120 -5.73 -12.74 33.08
C LYS A 120 -4.36 -13.20 33.59
N GLN A 121 -3.40 -13.37 32.70
CA GLN A 121 -2.04 -13.77 33.09
C GLN A 121 -1.35 -12.69 33.89
N LYS A 122 -1.57 -11.43 33.56
CA LYS A 122 -0.93 -10.30 34.22
C LYS A 122 -1.43 -10.05 35.65
N LYS A 123 -2.62 -10.52 35.96
CA LYS A 123 -3.22 -10.34 37.31
C LYS A 123 -2.72 -11.31 38.35
N ARG A 124 -1.79 -12.17 38.01
CA ARG A 124 -1.22 -13.14 38.95
C ARG A 124 0.01 -12.58 39.65
#